data_d973c8cf4d06f4d597eb618ee430792d
#
_entry.id   d973c8cf4d06f4d597eb618ee430792d
#
_cell.length_a   1.000
_cell.length_b   1.000
_cell.length_c   1.000
_cell.angle_alpha   90.00
_cell.angle_beta   90.00
_cell.angle_gamma   90.00
#
_symmetry.space_group_name_H-M   'P 1'
#
loop_
_entity.id
_entity.type
_entity.pdbx_description
1 polymer ?
#
loop_
_entity_poly.entity_id
_entity_poly.type
_entity_poly.pdbx_seq_one_letter_code
_entity_poly.pdbx_strand_id
1 'polypeptide(L)'
;MWQRMSEMQAHNIALLIDADNVDPNGIDSVLTVLAELGQVNIRRAYGNWAKDALKRWGDITNRYGIRPHQQFDLTRGKNATDMAMTIDAVDLLYQGKVDGFGIM
;
A
#
# COMPACT_ATOMS: atom_id res chain seq x y z
N MET A 1 -6.89 30.33 -4.61
CA MET A 1 -7.79 29.25 -5.03
C MET A 1 -7.11 28.33 -6.04
N TRP A 2 -6.52 28.86 -7.05
CA TRP A 2 -5.76 28.16 -8.05
C TRP A 2 -4.61 27.36 -7.46
N GLN A 3 -3.83 28.02 -6.63
CA GLN A 3 -2.69 27.47 -5.94
C GLN A 3 -3.09 26.35 -4.99
N ARG A 4 -4.26 26.50 -4.36
CA ARG A 4 -4.77 25.49 -3.45
C ARG A 4 -5.14 24.18 -4.18
N MET A 5 -5.69 24.26 -5.37
CA MET A 5 -5.97 23.07 -6.16
C MET A 5 -4.68 22.36 -6.57
N SER A 6 -3.66 23.12 -6.92
CA SER A 6 -2.36 22.59 -7.25
C SER A 6 -1.73 21.88 -6.03
N GLU A 7 -1.88 22.47 -4.84
CA GLU A 7 -1.40 21.87 -3.61
C GLU A 7 -2.12 20.56 -3.29
N MET A 8 -3.43 20.51 -3.51
CA MET A 8 -4.20 19.29 -3.31
C MET A 8 -3.75 18.17 -4.23
N GLN A 9 -3.37 18.49 -5.46
CA GLN A 9 -2.87 17.51 -6.41
C GLN A 9 -1.44 17.07 -6.11
N ALA A 10 -0.72 17.82 -5.26
CA ALA A 10 0.65 17.51 -4.89
C ALA A 10 0.75 16.68 -3.62
N HIS A 11 -0.36 16.22 -3.05
CA HIS A 11 -0.34 15.39 -1.86
C HIS A 11 0.37 14.06 -2.11
N ASN A 12 1.15 13.66 -1.13
CA ASN A 12 1.85 12.39 -1.15
C ASN A 12 0.98 11.31 -0.49
N ILE A 13 0.78 10.23 -1.20
CA ILE A 13 -0.08 9.14 -0.75
C ILE A 13 0.75 7.87 -0.64
N ALA A 14 0.52 7.12 0.43
CA ALA A 14 1.05 5.77 0.58
C ALA A 14 -0.08 4.78 0.34
N LEU A 15 0.15 3.81 -0.54
CA LEU A 15 -0.75 2.68 -0.74
C LEU A 15 -0.20 1.49 0.03
N LEU A 16 -0.97 1.02 1.00
CA LEU A 16 -0.65 -0.14 1.82
C LEU A 16 -1.63 -1.26 1.50
N ILE A 17 -1.11 -2.41 1.14
CA ILE A 17 -1.88 -3.51 0.59
C ILE A 17 -1.77 -4.74 1.50
N ASP A 18 -2.91 -5.28 1.91
CA ASP A 18 -2.98 -6.56 2.61
C ASP A 18 -3.02 -7.68 1.57
N ALA A 19 -1.84 -8.09 1.10
CA ALA A 19 -1.73 -9.03 -0.01
C ALA A 19 -2.23 -10.43 0.33
N ASP A 20 -2.30 -10.79 1.62
CA ASP A 20 -2.85 -12.09 2.03
C ASP A 20 -4.34 -12.18 1.77
N ASN A 21 -5.04 -11.06 1.74
CA ASN A 21 -6.50 -11.03 1.71
C ASN A 21 -7.11 -10.36 0.47
N VAL A 22 -6.31 -9.69 -0.36
CA VAL A 22 -6.86 -8.99 -1.53
C VAL A 22 -6.31 -9.57 -2.83
N ASP A 23 -7.11 -9.41 -3.88
CA ASP A 23 -6.76 -9.89 -5.21
C ASP A 23 -5.91 -8.85 -5.93
N PRO A 24 -4.77 -9.25 -6.54
CA PRO A 24 -3.93 -8.30 -7.27
C PRO A 24 -4.60 -7.67 -8.49
N ASN A 25 -5.66 -8.25 -9.01
CA ASN A 25 -6.35 -7.72 -10.18
C ASN A 25 -6.98 -6.34 -9.94
N GLY A 26 -7.20 -5.98 -8.67
CA GLY A 26 -7.77 -4.68 -8.33
C GLY A 26 -6.78 -3.52 -8.29
N ILE A 27 -5.48 -3.79 -8.43
CA ILE A 27 -4.46 -2.77 -8.19
C ILE A 27 -4.53 -1.61 -9.18
N ASP A 28 -4.78 -1.89 -10.44
CA ASP A 28 -4.83 -0.85 -11.47
C ASP A 28 -5.95 0.15 -11.18
N SER A 29 -7.12 -0.34 -10.83
CA SER A 29 -8.25 0.52 -10.49
C SER A 29 -7.98 1.38 -9.26
N VAL A 30 -7.36 0.80 -8.25
CA VAL A 30 -7.02 1.52 -7.01
C VAL A 30 -6.02 2.63 -7.30
N LEU A 31 -4.98 2.33 -8.06
CA LEU A 31 -3.97 3.34 -8.40
C LEU A 31 -4.56 4.46 -9.26
N THR A 32 -5.48 4.13 -10.15
CA THR A 32 -6.17 5.13 -10.98
C THR A 32 -6.95 6.11 -10.12
N VAL A 33 -7.71 5.59 -9.15
CA VAL A 33 -8.49 6.43 -8.24
C VAL A 33 -7.57 7.29 -7.37
N LEU A 34 -6.52 6.70 -6.81
CA LEU A 34 -5.61 7.43 -5.95
C LEU A 34 -4.84 8.51 -6.70
N ALA A 35 -4.54 8.29 -7.97
CA ALA A 35 -3.85 9.27 -8.79
C ALA A 35 -4.65 10.57 -8.96
N GLU A 36 -5.96 10.51 -8.82
CA GLU A 36 -6.80 11.70 -8.84
C GLU A 36 -6.66 12.53 -7.57
N LEU A 37 -6.23 11.91 -6.47
CA LEU A 37 -6.12 12.55 -5.16
C LEU A 37 -4.72 13.05 -4.87
N GLY A 38 -3.72 12.54 -5.55
CA GLY A 38 -2.33 12.93 -5.33
C GLY A 38 -1.34 12.00 -5.99
N GLN A 39 -0.11 12.00 -5.50
CA GLN A 39 0.96 11.15 -6.01
C GLN A 39 1.14 9.95 -5.09
N VAL A 40 1.02 8.75 -5.64
CA VAL A 40 1.20 7.52 -4.87
C VAL A 40 2.69 7.16 -4.87
N ASN A 41 3.43 7.78 -3.96
CA ASN A 41 4.88 7.67 -3.90
C ASN A 41 5.37 6.44 -3.15
N ILE A 42 4.55 5.93 -2.25
CA ILE A 42 4.89 4.75 -1.46
C ILE A 42 3.86 3.68 -1.75
N ARG A 43 4.34 2.51 -2.15
CA ARG A 43 3.48 1.37 -2.51
C ARG A 43 4.08 0.13 -1.87
N ARG A 44 3.38 -0.42 -0.87
CA ARG A 44 3.84 -1.56 -0.09
C ARG A 44 2.77 -2.63 -0.01
N ALA A 45 3.16 -3.87 -0.19
CA ALA A 45 2.26 -5.01 -0.07
C ALA A 45 2.79 -5.95 1.01
N TYR A 46 1.94 -6.26 1.97
CA TYR A 46 2.28 -7.03 3.16
C TYR A 46 1.65 -8.41 3.08
N GLY A 47 2.43 -9.42 3.38
CA GLY A 47 1.92 -10.76 3.37
C GLY A 47 3.02 -11.78 3.58
N ASN A 48 2.63 -13.06 3.67
CA ASN A 48 3.57 -14.15 3.71
C ASN A 48 3.87 -14.63 2.30
N TRP A 49 4.95 -14.11 1.73
CA TRP A 49 5.31 -14.33 0.33
C TRP A 49 5.77 -15.74 0.03
N ALA A 50 5.94 -16.57 1.05
CA ALA A 50 6.21 -18.00 0.87
C ALA A 50 4.96 -18.78 0.45
N LYS A 51 3.76 -18.20 0.62
CA LYS A 51 2.52 -18.86 0.24
C LYS A 51 2.33 -18.87 -1.27
N ASP A 52 1.86 -20.00 -1.81
CA ASP A 52 1.58 -20.11 -3.24
C ASP A 52 0.54 -19.09 -3.72
N ALA A 53 -0.43 -18.78 -2.86
CA ALA A 53 -1.48 -17.82 -3.20
C ALA A 53 -0.93 -16.43 -3.54
N LEU A 54 0.25 -16.09 -3.04
CA LEU A 54 0.86 -14.78 -3.28
C LEU A 54 1.75 -14.73 -4.51
N LYS A 55 1.95 -15.85 -5.19
CA LYS A 55 2.75 -15.87 -6.42
C LYS A 55 2.16 -14.99 -7.52
N ARG A 56 0.84 -14.81 -7.48
CA ARG A 56 0.14 -13.93 -8.44
C ARG A 56 0.56 -12.48 -8.34
N TRP A 57 1.14 -12.10 -7.21
CA TRP A 57 1.62 -10.74 -6.99
C TRP A 57 3.00 -10.47 -7.60
N GLY A 58 3.75 -11.51 -8.00
CA GLY A 58 5.13 -11.36 -8.43
C GLY A 58 5.31 -10.35 -9.58
N ASP A 59 4.61 -10.57 -10.69
CA ASP A 59 4.68 -9.66 -11.83
C ASP A 59 4.04 -8.30 -11.52
N ILE A 60 3.00 -8.32 -10.72
CA ILE A 60 2.25 -7.12 -10.33
C ILE A 60 3.13 -6.18 -9.51
N THR A 61 3.89 -6.71 -8.57
CA THR A 61 4.79 -5.88 -7.76
C THR A 61 5.83 -5.17 -8.62
N ASN A 62 6.39 -5.86 -9.60
CA ASN A 62 7.35 -5.27 -10.52
C ASN A 62 6.72 -4.22 -11.44
N ARG A 63 5.55 -4.54 -11.99
CA ARG A 63 4.87 -3.66 -12.95
C ARG A 63 4.48 -2.33 -12.33
N TYR A 64 3.99 -2.36 -11.10
CA TYR A 64 3.44 -1.17 -10.45
C TYR A 64 4.36 -0.57 -9.40
N GLY A 65 5.60 -1.03 -9.32
CA GLY A 65 6.56 -0.48 -8.36
C GLY A 65 6.14 -0.70 -6.92
N ILE A 66 5.54 -1.85 -6.62
CA ILE A 66 5.10 -2.19 -5.28
C ILE A 66 6.21 -2.94 -4.57
N ARG A 67 6.52 -2.53 -3.34
CA ARG A 67 7.55 -3.18 -2.54
C ARG A 67 6.91 -4.24 -1.65
N PRO A 68 7.27 -5.52 -1.82
CA PRO A 68 6.76 -6.56 -0.93
C PRO A 68 7.46 -6.52 0.43
N HIS A 69 6.66 -6.68 1.48
CA HIS A 69 7.14 -6.77 2.85
C HIS A 69 6.74 -8.13 3.41
N GLN A 70 7.71 -8.90 3.88
CA GLN A 70 7.46 -10.23 4.41
C GLN A 70 6.86 -10.14 5.80
N GLN A 71 5.76 -10.87 5.98
CA GLN A 71 5.13 -11.03 7.26
C GLN A 71 4.88 -12.51 7.49
N PHE A 72 5.52 -13.08 8.48
CA PHE A 72 5.38 -14.51 8.78
C PHE A 72 4.14 -14.76 9.62
N ASP A 73 3.51 -15.90 9.39
CA ASP A 73 2.37 -16.34 10.19
C ASP A 73 2.86 -16.97 11.50
N LEU A 74 3.50 -16.16 12.33
CA LEU A 74 4.14 -16.65 13.57
C LEU A 74 3.16 -16.94 14.68
N THR A 75 1.95 -16.43 14.59
CA THR A 75 0.94 -16.58 15.61
C THR A 75 -0.36 -17.07 15.00
N ARG A 76 -1.27 -17.50 15.86
CA ARG A 76 -2.61 -17.89 15.42
C ARG A 76 -3.43 -16.70 14.94
N GLY A 77 -2.97 -15.50 15.22
CA GLY A 77 -3.68 -14.31 14.85
C GLY A 77 -3.53 -14.01 13.38
N LYS A 78 -4.63 -13.78 12.71
CA LYS A 78 -4.63 -13.30 11.33
C LYS A 78 -4.30 -11.82 11.24
N ASN A 79 -3.91 -11.22 12.36
CA ASN A 79 -3.75 -9.78 12.49
C ASN A 79 -2.31 -9.30 12.33
N ALA A 80 -1.36 -10.19 12.07
CA ALA A 80 0.04 -9.81 11.96
C ALA A 80 0.26 -8.81 10.81
N THR A 81 -0.38 -9.05 9.68
CA THR A 81 -0.29 -8.15 8.52
C THR A 81 -0.94 -6.81 8.82
N ASP A 82 -2.13 -6.82 9.44
CA ASP A 82 -2.82 -5.58 9.82
C ASP A 82 -2.00 -4.75 10.80
N MET A 83 -1.35 -5.40 11.76
CA MET A 83 -0.50 -4.72 12.72
C MET A 83 0.72 -4.10 12.03
N ALA A 84 1.36 -4.83 11.14
CA ALA A 84 2.50 -4.32 10.38
C ALA A 84 2.12 -3.10 9.55
N MET A 85 0.98 -3.16 8.87
CA MET A 85 0.47 -2.04 8.09
C MET A 85 0.17 -0.83 8.97
N THR A 86 -0.43 -1.05 10.13
CA THR A 86 -0.75 0.02 11.06
C THR A 86 0.51 0.70 11.59
N ILE A 87 1.51 -0.09 11.97
CA ILE A 87 2.78 0.44 12.47
C ILE A 87 3.46 1.28 11.40
N ASP A 88 3.50 0.78 10.17
CA ASP A 88 4.11 1.52 9.05
C ASP A 88 3.35 2.80 8.74
N ALA A 89 2.01 2.76 8.78
CA ALA A 89 1.19 3.94 8.55
C ALA A 89 1.48 5.04 9.58
N VAL A 90 1.52 4.67 10.85
CA VAL A 90 1.82 5.62 11.92
C VAL A 90 3.22 6.19 11.76
N ASP A 91 4.19 5.33 11.42
CA ASP A 91 5.58 5.76 11.23
C ASP A 91 5.71 6.75 10.06
N LEU A 92 5.05 6.47 8.95
CA LEU A 92 5.06 7.36 7.78
C LEU A 92 4.42 8.71 8.08
N LEU A 93 3.32 8.72 8.83
CA LEU A 93 2.69 9.97 9.27
C LEU A 93 3.61 10.76 10.18
N TYR A 94 4.22 10.09 11.14
CA TYR A 94 5.11 10.73 12.10
C TYR A 94 6.31 11.36 11.40
N GLN A 95 6.84 10.70 10.38
CA GLN A 95 7.96 11.23 9.60
C GLN A 95 7.57 12.35 8.64
N GLY A 96 6.28 12.61 8.50
CA GLY A 96 5.80 13.64 7.59
C GLY A 96 5.98 13.32 6.11
N LYS A 97 6.13 12.05 5.77
CA LYS A 97 6.39 11.63 4.39
C LYS A 97 5.14 11.52 3.53
N VAL A 98 3.98 11.40 4.14
CA VAL A 98 2.73 11.24 3.42
C VAL A 98 1.66 12.13 4.01
N ASP A 99 0.70 12.49 3.17
CA ASP A 99 -0.46 13.29 3.55
C ASP A 99 -1.72 12.43 3.69
N GLY A 100 -1.71 11.24 3.11
CA GLY A 100 -2.84 10.34 3.16
C GLY A 100 -2.46 8.92 2.79
N PHE A 101 -3.40 8.01 3.01
CA PHE A 101 -3.22 6.59 2.74
C PHE A 101 -4.35 6.04 1.87
N GLY A 102 -3.97 5.11 0.98
CA GLY A 102 -4.91 4.16 0.41
C GLY A 102 -4.68 2.82 1.09
N ILE A 103 -5.74 2.22 1.58
CA ILE A 103 -5.67 0.89 2.22
C ILE A 103 -6.43 -0.10 1.34
N MET A 104 -5.74 -1.17 0.98
CA MET A 104 -6.34 -2.17 0.11
C MET A 104 -6.30 -3.57 0.72
#